data_d592b0a2026c3ab762919aaa7627ffba
#
_entry.id   d592b0a2026c3ab762919aaa7627ffba
#
_cell.length_a   1.000
_cell.length_b   1.000
_cell.length_c   1.000
_cell.angle_alpha   90.00
_cell.angle_beta   90.00
_cell.angle_gamma   90.00
#
_symmetry.space_group_name_H-M   'P 1'
#
loop_
_entity.id
_entity.type
_entity.pdbx_description
1 polymer ?
#
loop_
_entity_poly.entity_id
_entity_poly.type
_entity_poly.pdbx_seq_one_letter_code
_entity_poly.pdbx_strand_id
1 'polypeptide(L)'
;MPFYQVPRTVLHQEVVKLLLQQIKEGIWLPGEQLPSETEFAERFGVSRNCIREALKALSFSGIVCSRPGQGTFLTKDAYLRIANYDLIGTIANCSSISDLMETRIIIESQLAGLAAKRATDEDIQLISSALEELKADLLAQINFGTRTNPTRSGMKFHTAIINAAKNNLLSEFLYSIRGELEAQRSQLSLYQSNIIEMIDDHVRIYQAIVNNDSVGAAQAMMNHLKHTYKTINENKNV
;
A
#
# COMPACT_ATOMS: atom_id res chain seq x y z
N MET A 1 -2.34 35.35 -8.28
CA MET A 1 -2.83 35.08 -6.91
C MET A 1 -3.33 33.66 -6.87
N PRO A 2 -2.85 32.78 -6.02
CA PRO A 2 -3.38 31.44 -5.90
C PRO A 2 -4.72 31.51 -5.15
N PHE A 3 -5.77 31.00 -5.77
CA PHE A 3 -7.08 30.86 -5.13
C PHE A 3 -7.06 29.58 -4.28
N TYR A 4 -6.93 29.72 -2.97
CA TYR A 4 -7.22 28.65 -2.03
C TYR A 4 -8.73 28.63 -1.79
N GLN A 5 -9.45 27.71 -2.41
CA GLN A 5 -10.84 27.45 -2.06
C GLN A 5 -10.91 26.38 -0.98
N VAL A 6 -11.75 26.63 0.02
CA VAL A 6 -12.02 25.71 1.15
C VAL A 6 -12.60 24.40 0.61
N PRO A 7 -12.08 23.22 1.02
CA PRO A 7 -12.59 21.95 0.55
C PRO A 7 -14.05 21.74 0.97
N ARG A 8 -14.96 21.63 0.02
CA ARG A 8 -16.33 21.13 0.23
C ARG A 8 -16.39 19.64 0.56
N THR A 9 -15.25 19.06 0.88
CA THR A 9 -14.97 17.62 1.01
C THR A 9 -15.42 17.00 2.33
N VAL A 10 -15.69 17.79 3.35
CA VAL A 10 -15.90 17.27 4.71
C VAL A 10 -17.24 16.53 4.86
N LEU A 11 -18.31 17.02 4.25
CA LEU A 11 -19.66 16.49 4.52
C LEU A 11 -19.90 15.08 3.94
N HIS A 12 -19.45 14.81 2.72
CA HIS A 12 -19.60 13.46 2.15
C HIS A 12 -18.70 12.42 2.83
N GLN A 13 -17.55 12.83 3.38
CA GLN A 13 -16.69 11.94 4.16
C GLN A 13 -17.37 11.55 5.49
N GLU A 14 -18.06 12.48 6.15
CA GLU A 14 -18.86 12.16 7.34
C GLU A 14 -20.03 11.21 7.00
N VAL A 15 -20.67 11.40 5.86
CA VAL A 15 -21.71 10.46 5.38
C VAL A 15 -21.11 9.06 5.13
N VAL A 16 -19.91 8.96 4.54
CA VAL A 16 -19.22 7.66 4.38
C VAL A 16 -19.00 6.99 5.72
N LYS A 17 -18.50 7.73 6.74
CA LYS A 17 -18.27 7.17 8.08
C LYS A 17 -19.56 6.66 8.71
N LEU A 18 -20.64 7.44 8.63
CA LEU A 18 -21.95 7.04 9.15
C LEU A 18 -22.50 5.79 8.46
N LEU A 19 -22.38 5.71 7.13
CA LEU A 19 -22.80 4.53 6.37
C LEU A 19 -21.97 3.30 6.76
N LEU A 20 -20.65 3.43 6.86
CA LEU A 20 -19.76 2.35 7.30
C LEU A 20 -20.11 1.86 8.70
N GLN A 21 -20.41 2.79 9.62
CA GLN A 21 -20.83 2.44 10.98
C GLN A 21 -22.15 1.65 10.97
N GLN A 22 -23.16 2.12 10.26
CA GLN A 22 -24.47 1.46 10.18
C GLN A 22 -24.37 0.07 9.53
N ILE A 23 -23.49 -0.09 8.52
CA ILE A 23 -23.22 -1.40 7.91
C ILE A 23 -22.57 -2.35 8.95
N LYS A 24 -21.61 -1.87 9.73
CA LYS A 24 -20.95 -2.66 10.80
C LYS A 24 -21.93 -3.05 11.90
N GLU A 25 -22.91 -2.22 12.21
CA GLU A 25 -23.98 -2.49 13.15
C GLU A 25 -25.01 -3.48 12.60
N GLY A 26 -24.87 -3.90 11.33
CA GLY A 26 -25.72 -4.91 10.71
C GLY A 26 -27.09 -4.40 10.28
N ILE A 27 -27.26 -3.09 10.08
CA ILE A 27 -28.52 -2.48 9.60
C ILE A 27 -28.85 -3.01 8.20
N TRP A 28 -27.84 -3.35 7.42
CA TRP A 28 -27.97 -4.06 6.14
C TRP A 28 -27.02 -5.24 6.08
N LEU A 29 -27.50 -6.37 5.59
CA LEU A 29 -26.70 -7.57 5.41
C LEU A 29 -26.05 -7.61 4.02
N PRO A 30 -24.93 -8.34 3.87
CA PRO A 30 -24.29 -8.53 2.56
C PRO A 30 -25.27 -9.07 1.51
N GLY A 31 -25.34 -8.38 0.38
CA GLY A 31 -26.25 -8.69 -0.72
C GLY A 31 -27.58 -7.93 -0.67
N GLU A 32 -27.92 -7.27 0.43
CA GLU A 32 -29.14 -6.48 0.53
C GLU A 32 -29.07 -5.17 -0.25
N GLN A 33 -30.24 -4.71 -0.66
CA GLN A 33 -30.42 -3.41 -1.29
C GLN A 33 -30.40 -2.32 -0.24
N LEU A 34 -29.61 -1.28 -0.49
CA LEU A 34 -29.56 -0.07 0.32
C LEU A 34 -30.71 0.87 -0.03
N PRO A 35 -31.14 1.73 0.88
CA PRO A 35 -32.06 2.83 0.60
C PRO A 35 -31.61 3.67 -0.59
N SER A 36 -32.57 4.32 -1.25
CA SER A 36 -32.29 5.21 -2.39
C SER A 36 -31.51 6.44 -1.97
N GLU A 37 -30.86 7.10 -2.94
CA GLU A 37 -30.16 8.39 -2.70
C GLU A 37 -31.10 9.44 -2.07
N THR A 38 -32.38 9.40 -2.42
CA THR A 38 -33.38 10.34 -1.88
C THR A 38 -33.69 10.04 -0.42
N GLU A 39 -33.94 8.75 -0.08
CA GLU A 39 -34.18 8.35 1.31
C GLU A 39 -32.98 8.61 2.21
N PHE A 40 -31.77 8.35 1.73
CA PHE A 40 -30.56 8.68 2.50
C PHE A 40 -30.43 10.19 2.72
N ALA A 41 -30.68 11.00 1.66
CA ALA A 41 -30.61 12.45 1.77
C ALA A 41 -31.58 13.00 2.81
N GLU A 42 -32.81 12.49 2.86
CA GLU A 42 -33.82 12.84 3.85
C GLU A 42 -33.40 12.43 5.27
N ARG A 43 -32.95 11.18 5.44
CA ARG A 43 -32.57 10.63 6.76
C ARG A 43 -31.34 11.29 7.35
N PHE A 44 -30.33 11.63 6.52
CA PHE A 44 -29.11 12.27 6.98
C PHE A 44 -29.15 13.80 6.96
N GLY A 45 -30.22 14.39 6.42
CA GLY A 45 -30.36 15.85 6.34
C GLY A 45 -29.34 16.51 5.42
N VAL A 46 -28.93 15.82 4.34
CA VAL A 46 -27.90 16.30 3.39
C VAL A 46 -28.45 16.31 1.95
N SER A 47 -27.72 16.95 1.05
CA SER A 47 -28.11 16.96 -0.37
C SER A 47 -27.95 15.56 -1.01
N ARG A 48 -28.79 15.24 -1.99
CA ARG A 48 -28.67 14.00 -2.81
C ARG A 48 -27.30 13.88 -3.47
N ASN A 49 -26.70 15.01 -3.87
CA ASN A 49 -25.35 14.99 -4.45
C ASN A 49 -24.29 14.55 -3.44
N CYS A 50 -24.42 14.95 -2.17
CA CYS A 50 -23.54 14.49 -1.10
C CYS A 50 -23.63 12.97 -0.89
N ILE A 51 -24.85 12.42 -0.87
CA ILE A 51 -25.09 10.96 -0.80
C ILE A 51 -24.47 10.24 -2.00
N ARG A 52 -24.68 10.78 -3.21
CA ARG A 52 -24.11 10.19 -4.43
C ARG A 52 -22.60 10.10 -4.39
N GLU A 53 -21.92 11.14 -3.95
CA GLU A 53 -20.46 11.13 -3.81
C GLU A 53 -20.00 10.14 -2.73
N ALA A 54 -20.71 10.03 -1.62
CA ALA A 54 -20.44 9.03 -0.59
C ALA A 54 -20.62 7.59 -1.11
N LEU A 55 -21.73 7.30 -1.82
CA LEU A 55 -21.97 5.98 -2.40
C LEU A 55 -20.97 5.65 -3.52
N LYS A 56 -20.51 6.63 -4.31
CA LYS A 56 -19.42 6.43 -5.28
C LYS A 56 -18.12 6.03 -4.59
N ALA A 57 -17.75 6.68 -3.47
CA ALA A 57 -16.57 6.34 -2.70
C ALA A 57 -16.64 4.90 -2.17
N LEU A 58 -17.79 4.50 -1.61
CA LEU A 58 -18.02 3.12 -1.16
C LEU A 58 -18.05 2.11 -2.32
N SER A 59 -18.54 2.52 -3.50
CA SER A 59 -18.52 1.68 -4.70
C SER A 59 -17.10 1.50 -5.23
N PHE A 60 -16.27 2.54 -5.20
CA PHE A 60 -14.87 2.44 -5.58
C PHE A 60 -14.08 1.48 -4.67
N SER A 61 -14.41 1.47 -3.37
CA SER A 61 -13.84 0.52 -2.41
C SER A 61 -14.49 -0.88 -2.50
N GLY A 62 -15.45 -1.09 -3.40
CA GLY A 62 -16.14 -2.34 -3.60
C GLY A 62 -17.05 -2.77 -2.43
N ILE A 63 -17.34 -1.87 -1.49
CA ILE A 63 -18.24 -2.13 -0.35
C ILE A 63 -19.69 -2.18 -0.82
N VAL A 64 -20.05 -1.32 -1.78
CA VAL A 64 -21.36 -1.34 -2.42
C VAL A 64 -21.21 -1.52 -3.93
N CYS A 65 -22.27 -1.97 -4.60
CA CYS A 65 -22.35 -2.04 -6.06
C CYS A 65 -23.68 -1.47 -6.54
N SER A 66 -23.64 -0.63 -7.56
CA SER A 66 -24.84 -0.08 -8.20
C SER A 66 -25.25 -0.95 -9.39
N ARG A 67 -26.54 -1.29 -9.46
CA ARG A 67 -27.13 -2.02 -10.59
C ARG A 67 -28.10 -1.11 -11.32
N PRO A 68 -27.92 -0.88 -12.63
CA PRO A 68 -28.80 0.00 -13.39
C PRO A 68 -30.28 -0.39 -13.24
N GLY A 69 -31.12 0.58 -12.88
CA GLY A 69 -32.57 0.37 -12.67
C GLY A 69 -32.98 -0.41 -11.43
N GLN A 70 -32.02 -0.99 -10.67
CA GLN A 70 -32.30 -1.79 -9.49
C GLN A 70 -31.85 -1.14 -8.18
N GLY A 71 -30.94 -0.13 -8.25
CA GLY A 71 -30.44 0.55 -7.07
C GLY A 71 -29.03 0.12 -6.65
N THR A 72 -28.67 0.44 -5.43
CA THR A 72 -27.36 0.15 -4.81
C THR A 72 -27.49 -0.98 -3.81
N PHE A 73 -26.54 -1.92 -3.84
CA PHE A 73 -26.54 -3.12 -3.01
C PHE A 73 -25.25 -3.20 -2.21
N LEU A 74 -25.33 -3.75 -1.01
CA LEU A 74 -24.16 -4.14 -0.24
C LEU A 74 -23.52 -5.38 -0.91
N THR A 75 -22.18 -5.37 -1.10
CA THR A 75 -21.48 -6.51 -1.72
C THR A 75 -21.40 -7.69 -0.75
N LYS A 76 -21.22 -8.91 -1.26
CA LYS A 76 -21.15 -10.12 -0.42
C LYS A 76 -19.95 -10.12 0.53
N ASP A 77 -18.88 -9.47 0.12
CA ASP A 77 -17.63 -9.33 0.87
C ASP A 77 -17.46 -7.95 1.55
N ALA A 78 -18.57 -7.19 1.69
CA ALA A 78 -18.57 -5.86 2.25
C ALA A 78 -17.91 -5.76 3.64
N TYR A 79 -18.18 -6.69 4.54
CA TYR A 79 -17.58 -6.69 5.88
C TYR A 79 -16.06 -6.87 5.84
N LEU A 80 -15.56 -7.75 4.95
CA LEU A 80 -14.12 -7.91 4.76
C LEU A 80 -13.48 -6.63 4.20
N ARG A 81 -14.14 -5.99 3.23
CA ARG A 81 -13.67 -4.73 2.65
C ARG A 81 -13.68 -3.58 3.65
N ILE A 82 -14.69 -3.53 4.51
CA ILE A 82 -14.77 -2.53 5.59
C ILE A 82 -13.65 -2.77 6.61
N ALA A 83 -13.41 -4.02 7.01
CA ALA A 83 -12.32 -4.35 7.93
C ALA A 83 -10.95 -3.92 7.36
N ASN A 84 -10.72 -4.15 6.06
CA ASN A 84 -9.52 -3.69 5.38
C ASN A 84 -9.43 -2.15 5.32
N TYR A 85 -10.55 -1.48 5.03
CA TYR A 85 -10.63 -0.01 5.01
C TYR A 85 -10.30 0.59 6.39
N ASP A 86 -10.84 0.03 7.47
CA ASP A 86 -10.57 0.46 8.83
C ASP A 86 -9.11 0.22 9.22
N LEU A 87 -8.56 -0.93 8.85
CA LEU A 87 -7.15 -1.25 9.09
C LEU A 87 -6.24 -0.23 8.41
N ILE A 88 -6.48 0.06 7.12
CA ILE A 88 -5.71 1.06 6.37
C ILE A 88 -5.86 2.45 7.01
N GLY A 89 -7.09 2.85 7.35
CA GLY A 89 -7.35 4.12 8.02
C GLY A 89 -6.67 4.23 9.39
N THR A 90 -6.65 3.15 10.16
CA THR A 90 -5.95 3.08 11.45
C THR A 90 -4.44 3.21 11.25
N ILE A 91 -3.89 2.49 10.29
CA ILE A 91 -2.46 2.55 9.96
C ILE A 91 -2.07 3.97 9.52
N ALA A 92 -2.83 4.57 8.60
CA ALA A 92 -2.58 5.93 8.12
C ALA A 92 -2.61 7.00 9.22
N ASN A 93 -3.51 6.84 10.20
CA ASN A 93 -3.68 7.83 11.27
C ASN A 93 -2.80 7.60 12.50
N CYS A 94 -2.37 6.36 12.73
CA CYS A 94 -1.66 5.97 13.97
C CYS A 94 -0.18 5.67 13.74
N SER A 95 0.26 5.42 12.50
CA SER A 95 1.62 4.97 12.25
C SER A 95 2.57 6.12 11.95
N SER A 96 3.63 6.23 12.72
CA SER A 96 4.78 7.04 12.35
C SER A 96 5.56 6.33 11.23
N ILE A 97 6.39 7.07 10.50
CA ILE A 97 7.33 6.47 9.52
C ILE A 97 8.24 5.44 10.21
N SER A 98 8.56 5.67 11.48
CA SER A 98 9.34 4.73 12.31
C SER A 98 8.62 3.41 12.46
N ASP A 99 7.35 3.43 12.86
CA ASP A 99 6.55 2.23 13.10
C ASP A 99 6.34 1.43 11.80
N LEU A 100 6.10 2.14 10.69
CA LEU A 100 5.98 1.52 9.36
C LEU A 100 7.30 0.87 8.92
N MET A 101 8.43 1.53 9.14
CA MET A 101 9.74 0.97 8.78
C MET A 101 10.12 -0.20 9.69
N GLU A 102 9.83 -0.13 10.99
CA GLU A 102 10.02 -1.24 11.92
C GLU A 102 9.18 -2.46 11.49
N THR A 103 7.91 -2.25 11.16
CA THR A 103 7.02 -3.28 10.63
C THR A 103 7.60 -3.93 9.37
N ARG A 104 8.11 -3.15 8.43
CA ARG A 104 8.77 -3.67 7.23
C ARG A 104 10.00 -4.49 7.57
N ILE A 105 10.87 -3.96 8.44
CA ILE A 105 12.10 -4.65 8.84
C ILE A 105 11.76 -6.03 9.42
N ILE A 106 10.74 -6.13 10.27
CA ILE A 106 10.34 -7.40 10.87
C ILE A 106 9.75 -8.33 9.81
N ILE A 107 8.78 -7.89 9.04
CA ILE A 107 8.00 -8.77 8.15
C ILE A 107 8.75 -9.09 6.87
N GLU A 108 9.30 -8.10 6.16
CA GLU A 108 9.96 -8.33 4.87
C GLU A 108 11.25 -9.15 5.02
N SER A 109 11.98 -9.00 6.14
CA SER A 109 13.15 -9.85 6.41
C SER A 109 12.76 -11.32 6.52
N GLN A 110 11.70 -11.63 7.26
CA GLN A 110 11.23 -13.00 7.38
C GLN A 110 10.67 -13.54 6.06
N LEU A 111 9.99 -12.71 5.28
CA LEU A 111 9.51 -13.09 3.95
C LEU A 111 10.67 -13.35 2.98
N ALA A 112 11.75 -12.57 3.02
CA ALA A 112 12.94 -12.87 2.22
C ALA A 112 13.55 -14.24 2.58
N GLY A 113 13.61 -14.57 3.85
CA GLY A 113 14.04 -15.89 4.32
C GLY A 113 13.10 -17.02 3.89
N LEU A 114 11.79 -16.78 3.85
CA LEU A 114 10.82 -17.73 3.30
C LEU A 114 10.92 -17.86 1.78
N ALA A 115 11.14 -16.75 1.07
CA ALA A 115 11.36 -16.76 -0.38
C ALA A 115 12.56 -17.63 -0.76
N ALA A 116 13.67 -17.53 -0.03
CA ALA A 116 14.83 -18.40 -0.24
C ALA A 116 14.53 -19.91 -0.12
N LYS A 117 13.49 -20.27 0.65
CA LYS A 117 13.06 -21.69 0.80
C LYS A 117 11.99 -22.13 -0.18
N ARG A 118 11.22 -21.22 -0.75
CA ARG A 118 9.95 -21.53 -1.42
C ARG A 118 9.87 -21.01 -2.85
N ALA A 119 10.79 -20.13 -3.26
CA ALA A 119 10.79 -19.57 -4.59
C ALA A 119 10.91 -20.69 -5.63
N THR A 120 10.07 -20.63 -6.68
CA THR A 120 10.20 -21.45 -7.88
C THR A 120 11.18 -20.78 -8.85
N ASP A 121 11.58 -21.49 -9.90
CA ASP A 121 12.43 -20.92 -10.95
C ASP A 121 11.78 -19.70 -11.60
N GLU A 122 10.44 -19.71 -11.76
CA GLU A 122 9.68 -18.57 -12.27
C GLU A 122 9.73 -17.37 -11.30
N ASP A 123 9.61 -17.62 -10.00
CA ASP A 123 9.74 -16.56 -9.00
C ASP A 123 11.14 -15.93 -9.03
N ILE A 124 12.19 -16.76 -9.15
CA ILE A 124 13.58 -16.30 -9.25
C ILE A 124 13.77 -15.43 -10.50
N GLN A 125 13.19 -15.82 -11.63
CA GLN A 125 13.23 -15.03 -12.87
C GLN A 125 12.53 -13.67 -12.69
N LEU A 126 11.39 -13.63 -12.01
CA LEU A 126 10.67 -12.38 -11.72
C LEU A 126 11.49 -11.47 -10.80
N ILE A 127 12.11 -12.02 -9.75
CA ILE A 127 12.98 -11.26 -8.85
C ILE A 127 14.20 -10.71 -9.62
N SER A 128 14.82 -11.54 -10.47
CA SER A 128 15.95 -11.15 -11.33
C SER A 128 15.57 -9.99 -12.26
N SER A 129 14.45 -10.13 -12.97
CA SER A 129 13.97 -9.09 -13.89
C SER A 129 13.70 -7.76 -13.17
N ALA A 130 13.10 -7.82 -11.98
CA ALA A 130 12.84 -6.64 -11.18
C ALA A 130 14.14 -6.00 -10.65
N LEU A 131 15.17 -6.80 -10.33
CA LEU A 131 16.48 -6.31 -9.93
C LEU A 131 17.18 -5.59 -11.09
N GLU A 132 17.15 -6.14 -12.30
CA GLU A 132 17.77 -5.50 -13.47
C GLU A 132 17.06 -4.19 -13.84
N GLU A 133 15.71 -4.14 -13.75
CA GLU A 133 14.96 -2.88 -13.94
C GLU A 133 15.39 -1.82 -12.91
N LEU A 134 15.53 -2.21 -11.64
CA LEU A 134 15.97 -1.31 -10.57
C LEU A 134 17.39 -0.80 -10.80
N LYS A 135 18.33 -1.67 -11.17
CA LYS A 135 19.71 -1.27 -11.50
C LYS A 135 19.74 -0.27 -12.65
N ALA A 136 18.97 -0.54 -13.72
CA ALA A 136 18.90 0.36 -14.86
C ALA A 136 18.38 1.75 -14.47
N ASP A 137 17.31 1.82 -13.67
CA ASP A 137 16.74 3.07 -13.17
C ASP A 137 17.74 3.85 -12.31
N LEU A 138 18.45 3.17 -11.40
CA LEU A 138 19.43 3.79 -10.51
C LEU A 138 20.68 4.29 -11.29
N LEU A 139 21.19 3.48 -12.23
CA LEU A 139 22.34 3.89 -13.07
C LEU A 139 21.99 5.04 -14.02
N ALA A 140 20.76 5.06 -14.56
CA ALA A 140 20.28 6.16 -15.40
C ALA A 140 20.21 7.48 -14.59
N GLN A 141 19.88 7.41 -13.32
CA GLN A 141 19.91 8.59 -12.44
C GLN A 141 21.32 9.14 -12.25
N ILE A 142 22.33 8.28 -12.09
CA ILE A 142 23.74 8.69 -11.97
C ILE A 142 24.26 9.31 -13.29
N ASN A 143 24.04 8.60 -14.40
CA ASN A 143 24.71 8.92 -15.65
C ASN A 143 24.09 10.09 -16.41
N PHE A 144 22.77 10.26 -16.29
CA PHE A 144 22.02 11.21 -17.14
C PHE A 144 21.24 12.26 -16.34
N GLY A 145 21.24 12.20 -15.00
CA GLY A 145 20.39 13.06 -14.16
C GLY A 145 18.91 12.92 -14.50
N THR A 146 18.52 11.84 -15.19
CA THR A 146 17.15 11.61 -15.64
C THR A 146 16.27 11.31 -14.43
N ARG A 147 15.07 11.90 -14.42
CA ARG A 147 14.04 11.58 -13.41
C ARG A 147 13.46 10.19 -13.71
N THR A 148 14.24 9.15 -13.40
CA THR A 148 13.70 7.80 -13.28
C THR A 148 12.92 7.67 -11.98
N ASN A 149 12.10 6.64 -11.85
CA ASN A 149 11.36 6.40 -10.61
C ASN A 149 11.89 5.13 -9.91
N PRO A 150 13.08 5.18 -9.29
CA PRO A 150 13.68 4.02 -8.62
C PRO A 150 12.82 3.54 -7.44
N THR A 151 11.93 4.37 -6.92
CA THR A 151 10.95 3.95 -5.92
C THR A 151 10.02 2.89 -6.49
N ARG A 152 9.56 3.04 -7.75
CA ARG A 152 8.68 2.09 -8.41
C ARG A 152 9.37 0.76 -8.72
N SER A 153 10.57 0.79 -9.28
CA SER A 153 11.34 -0.43 -9.59
C SER A 153 11.79 -1.15 -8.32
N GLY A 154 12.20 -0.42 -7.28
CA GLY A 154 12.47 -0.99 -5.95
C GLY A 154 11.24 -1.68 -5.35
N MET A 155 10.05 -1.09 -5.50
CA MET A 155 8.81 -1.73 -5.06
C MET A 155 8.51 -3.03 -5.82
N LYS A 156 8.78 -3.09 -7.13
CA LYS A 156 8.61 -4.32 -7.91
C LYS A 156 9.50 -5.44 -7.38
N PHE A 157 10.76 -5.11 -7.05
CA PHE A 157 11.70 -6.07 -6.49
C PHE A 157 11.21 -6.63 -5.15
N HIS A 158 10.83 -5.77 -4.21
CA HIS A 158 10.27 -6.21 -2.93
C HIS A 158 8.99 -7.04 -3.11
N THR A 159 8.10 -6.63 -4.04
CA THR A 159 6.87 -7.37 -4.34
C THR A 159 7.15 -8.78 -4.87
N ALA A 160 8.12 -8.92 -5.75
CA ALA A 160 8.50 -10.23 -6.29
C ALA A 160 8.98 -11.16 -5.17
N ILE A 161 9.79 -10.66 -4.21
CA ILE A 161 10.24 -11.43 -3.05
C ILE A 161 9.09 -11.80 -2.12
N ILE A 162 8.19 -10.85 -1.82
CA ILE A 162 7.00 -11.08 -0.98
C ILE A 162 6.12 -12.19 -1.58
N ASN A 163 5.91 -12.19 -2.89
CA ASN A 163 5.15 -13.22 -3.59
C ASN A 163 5.85 -14.58 -3.57
N ALA A 164 7.17 -14.58 -3.77
CA ALA A 164 7.99 -15.80 -3.72
C ALA A 164 8.01 -16.47 -2.34
N ALA A 165 7.73 -15.73 -1.28
CA ALA A 165 7.59 -16.28 0.07
C ALA A 165 6.37 -17.19 0.26
N LYS A 166 5.40 -17.17 -0.69
CA LYS A 166 4.17 -18.00 -0.69
C LYS A 166 3.40 -17.93 0.65
N ASN A 167 3.34 -16.75 1.26
CA ASN A 167 2.54 -16.48 2.46
C ASN A 167 1.51 -15.38 2.17
N ASN A 168 0.36 -15.79 1.68
CA ASN A 168 -0.68 -14.87 1.22
C ASN A 168 -1.15 -13.90 2.30
N LEU A 169 -1.25 -14.34 3.58
CA LEU A 169 -1.70 -13.48 4.66
C LEU A 169 -0.73 -12.31 4.92
N LEU A 170 0.56 -12.59 5.02
CA LEU A 170 1.58 -11.55 5.22
C LEU A 170 1.74 -10.67 3.97
N SER A 171 1.59 -11.23 2.77
CA SER A 171 1.60 -10.47 1.52
C SER A 171 0.45 -9.46 1.48
N GLU A 172 -0.78 -9.89 1.75
CA GLU A 172 -1.95 -9.00 1.78
C GLU A 172 -1.84 -7.94 2.87
N PHE A 173 -1.30 -8.29 4.04
CA PHE A 173 -1.03 -7.32 5.10
C PHE A 173 -0.05 -6.23 4.63
N LEU A 174 1.09 -6.59 4.04
CA LEU A 174 2.05 -5.61 3.52
C LEU A 174 1.47 -4.78 2.37
N TYR A 175 0.63 -5.37 1.51
CA TYR A 175 -0.05 -4.63 0.45
C TYR A 175 -1.05 -3.61 1.00
N SER A 176 -1.73 -3.91 2.10
CA SER A 176 -2.67 -2.99 2.73
C SER A 176 -2.02 -1.72 3.28
N ILE A 177 -0.76 -1.81 3.74
CA ILE A 177 -0.01 -0.66 4.28
C ILE A 177 0.86 0.05 3.22
N ARG A 178 0.92 -0.50 2.01
CA ARG A 178 1.81 -0.02 0.93
C ARG A 178 1.54 1.42 0.53
N GLY A 179 0.27 1.79 0.38
CA GLY A 179 -0.12 3.14 -0.02
C GLY A 179 0.42 4.21 0.92
N GLU A 180 0.39 3.94 2.23
CA GLU A 180 0.92 4.83 3.25
C GLU A 180 2.46 4.91 3.18
N LEU A 181 3.12 3.78 2.96
CA LEU A 181 4.56 3.74 2.74
C LEU A 181 4.98 4.54 1.51
N GLU A 182 4.22 4.48 0.42
CA GLU A 182 4.48 5.24 -0.80
C GLU A 182 4.29 6.75 -0.59
N ALA A 183 3.20 7.13 0.07
CA ALA A 183 2.92 8.53 0.38
C ALA A 183 4.03 9.16 1.22
N GLN A 184 4.54 8.45 2.22
CA GLN A 184 5.64 8.91 3.05
C GLN A 184 6.99 8.90 2.32
N ARG A 185 7.26 7.90 1.47
CA ARG A 185 8.48 7.83 0.65
C ARG A 185 8.56 8.93 -0.39
N SER A 186 7.46 9.32 -1.02
CA SER A 186 7.45 10.39 -2.01
C SER A 186 7.90 11.74 -1.44
N GLN A 187 7.70 11.95 -0.15
CA GLN A 187 8.20 13.11 0.59
C GLN A 187 9.72 13.04 0.87
N LEU A 188 10.30 11.83 0.82
CA LEU A 188 11.68 11.54 1.22
C LEU A 188 12.60 11.25 0.02
N SER A 189 12.05 11.03 -1.18
CA SER A 189 12.80 10.64 -2.39
C SER A 189 13.71 11.74 -2.97
N LEU A 190 13.79 12.88 -2.31
CA LEU A 190 14.67 13.99 -2.70
C LEU A 190 16.13 13.82 -2.23
N TYR A 191 16.44 12.78 -1.47
CA TYR A 191 17.73 12.60 -0.84
C TYR A 191 18.56 11.51 -1.52
N GLN A 192 19.75 11.87 -1.99
CA GLN A 192 20.71 10.96 -2.61
C GLN A 192 21.35 10.07 -1.55
N SER A 193 20.83 8.86 -1.40
CA SER A 193 21.59 7.75 -0.82
C SER A 193 22.73 7.33 -1.76
N ASN A 194 23.75 6.67 -1.23
CA ASN A 194 24.79 6.07 -2.06
C ASN A 194 24.16 5.00 -2.97
N ILE A 195 23.95 5.35 -4.25
CA ILE A 195 23.25 4.49 -5.23
C ILE A 195 23.97 3.15 -5.42
N ILE A 196 25.31 3.14 -5.36
CA ILE A 196 26.11 1.91 -5.50
C ILE A 196 25.82 0.97 -4.33
N GLU A 197 25.82 1.47 -3.11
CA GLU A 197 25.51 0.69 -1.91
C GLU A 197 24.07 0.16 -1.94
N MET A 198 23.14 0.96 -2.45
CA MET A 198 21.75 0.52 -2.64
C MET A 198 21.64 -0.63 -3.64
N ILE A 199 22.38 -0.59 -4.76
CA ILE A 199 22.44 -1.68 -5.73
C ILE A 199 23.01 -2.94 -5.08
N ASP A 200 24.12 -2.79 -4.35
CA ASP A 200 24.79 -3.92 -3.69
C ASP A 200 23.89 -4.60 -2.65
N ASP A 201 23.14 -3.85 -1.88
CA ASP A 201 22.18 -4.41 -0.92
C ASP A 201 21.12 -5.27 -1.62
N HIS A 202 20.54 -4.80 -2.72
CA HIS A 202 19.55 -5.57 -3.49
C HIS A 202 20.16 -6.82 -4.14
N VAL A 203 21.40 -6.73 -4.64
CA VAL A 203 22.13 -7.88 -5.19
C VAL A 203 22.39 -8.94 -4.11
N ARG A 204 22.79 -8.54 -2.91
CA ARG A 204 22.99 -9.47 -1.78
C ARG A 204 21.72 -10.22 -1.42
N ILE A 205 20.56 -9.53 -1.37
CA ILE A 205 19.28 -10.17 -1.12
C ILE A 205 18.98 -11.22 -2.19
N TYR A 206 19.10 -10.85 -3.46
CA TYR A 206 18.86 -11.74 -4.58
C TYR A 206 19.77 -12.98 -4.55
N GLN A 207 21.08 -12.79 -4.35
CA GLN A 207 22.04 -13.88 -4.27
C GLN A 207 21.73 -14.86 -3.15
N ALA A 208 21.36 -14.36 -1.97
CA ALA A 208 20.97 -15.23 -0.85
C ALA A 208 19.72 -16.06 -1.16
N ILE A 209 18.73 -15.47 -1.87
CA ILE A 209 17.52 -16.20 -2.29
C ILE A 209 17.86 -17.29 -3.30
N VAL A 210 18.65 -16.99 -4.34
CA VAL A 210 19.07 -17.95 -5.35
C VAL A 210 19.88 -19.11 -4.77
N ASN A 211 20.70 -18.81 -3.75
CA ASN A 211 21.50 -19.81 -3.05
C ASN A 211 20.72 -20.61 -1.99
N ASN A 212 19.40 -20.40 -1.88
CA ASN A 212 18.54 -20.99 -0.83
C ASN A 212 19.02 -20.69 0.60
N ASP A 213 19.78 -19.60 0.79
CA ASP A 213 20.25 -19.15 2.10
C ASP A 213 19.18 -18.31 2.79
N SER A 214 18.31 -18.98 3.52
CA SER A 214 17.21 -18.36 4.23
C SER A 214 17.65 -17.36 5.31
N VAL A 215 18.75 -17.66 6.00
CA VAL A 215 19.28 -16.78 7.06
C VAL A 215 19.96 -15.57 6.45
N GLY A 216 20.78 -15.78 5.42
CA GLY A 216 21.42 -14.70 4.67
C GLY A 216 20.43 -13.79 3.98
N ALA A 217 19.36 -14.32 3.37
CA ALA A 217 18.32 -13.53 2.74
C ALA A 217 17.57 -12.64 3.75
N ALA A 218 17.20 -13.19 4.90
CA ALA A 218 16.56 -12.41 5.97
C ALA A 218 17.50 -11.32 6.50
N GLN A 219 18.76 -11.62 6.72
CA GLN A 219 19.74 -10.65 7.21
C GLN A 219 20.05 -9.56 6.18
N ALA A 220 20.19 -9.92 4.90
CA ALA A 220 20.43 -8.96 3.81
C ALA A 220 19.25 -7.98 3.67
N MET A 221 18.00 -8.49 3.68
CA MET A 221 16.80 -7.65 3.65
C MET A 221 16.72 -6.71 4.86
N MET A 222 16.98 -7.23 6.06
CA MET A 222 17.00 -6.42 7.28
C MET A 222 18.02 -5.29 7.19
N ASN A 223 19.23 -5.57 6.72
CA ASN A 223 20.29 -4.57 6.58
C ASN A 223 19.91 -3.49 5.55
N HIS A 224 19.39 -3.90 4.38
CA HIS A 224 18.90 -3.01 3.35
C HIS A 224 17.83 -2.04 3.87
N LEU A 225 16.83 -2.55 4.60
CA LEU A 225 15.77 -1.72 5.15
C LEU A 225 16.27 -0.79 6.27
N LYS A 226 17.23 -1.23 7.08
CA LYS A 226 17.88 -0.38 8.09
C LYS A 226 18.70 0.74 7.45
N HIS A 227 19.45 0.47 6.37
CA HIS A 227 20.17 1.51 5.61
C HIS A 227 19.20 2.53 5.04
N THR A 228 18.10 2.07 4.44
CA THR A 228 17.04 2.94 3.93
C THR A 228 16.46 3.83 5.06
N TYR A 229 16.17 3.26 6.23
CA TYR A 229 15.62 3.99 7.36
C TYR A 229 16.60 5.03 7.94
N LYS A 230 17.88 4.67 8.04
CA LYS A 230 18.93 5.58 8.51
C LYS A 230 19.03 6.81 7.61
N THR A 231 19.09 6.61 6.30
CA THR A 231 19.13 7.69 5.30
C THR A 231 17.93 8.64 5.43
N ILE A 232 16.74 8.10 5.72
CA ILE A 232 15.52 8.89 5.95
C ILE A 232 15.65 9.79 7.17
N ASN A 233 16.20 9.29 8.28
CA ASN A 233 16.28 10.02 9.54
C ASN A 233 17.41 11.08 9.55
N GLU A 234 18.54 10.78 8.94
CA GLU A 234 19.67 11.73 8.86
C GLU A 234 19.27 12.98 8.07
N ASN A 235 18.42 12.84 7.06
CA ASN A 235 17.97 13.94 6.22
C ASN A 235 16.79 14.75 6.79
N LYS A 236 16.14 14.29 7.87
CA LYS A 236 15.12 15.09 8.59
C LYS A 236 15.72 16.16 9.49
N ASN A 237 17.01 16.08 9.79
CA ASN A 237 17.71 16.97 10.71
C ASN A 237 18.53 18.08 10.00
N VAL A 238 18.36 18.21 8.67
CA VAL A 238 18.93 19.27 7.84
C VAL A 238 17.80 20.15 7.31
#